data_4d7f4d5d8c77221b9956b79f1a9b0e43
#
_entry.id   4d7f4d5d8c77221b9956b79f1a9b0e43
#
_cell.length_a   1.000
_cell.length_b   1.000
_cell.length_c   1.000
_cell.angle_alpha   90.00
_cell.angle_beta   90.00
_cell.angle_gamma   90.00
#
_symmetry.space_group_name_H-M   'P 1'
#
loop_
_entity.id
_entity.type
_entity.pdbx_description
1 polymer ?
#
loop_
_entity_poly.entity_id
_entity_poly.type
_entity_poly.pdbx_seq_one_letter_code
_entity_poly.pdbx_strand_id
1 'polypeptide(L)'
;MTVMSLAVSSTTAASAASFVGSSFEANGTGDIFSEIKDAIQSVLEKLGLGDGRAPAPQDGRTLVESENAVTADPLGVKDAYDLQLYREVNGDYTLEVHMGIDFDFKEGTDPSGGALQWTDQEKQAFMADYQKSVEAVWDGRTIRTAPDGGEVKLDIKLDARESLTGENWNIDVVRAAPGQFVRSYMMPSQNYASLDSNDVLNVNKGGGDGVTQSGAAHEFGHMLGLEDEYTGGAHVDDLDSIMNAGSTVESRHLQDFSDWVSQAIR
;
A
#
# COMPACT_ATOMS: atom_id res chain seq x y z
N MET A 1 -32.09 0.03 32.02
CA MET A 1 -31.27 0.83 31.08
C MET A 1 -30.02 0.03 30.75
N THR A 2 -30.07 -0.66 29.65
CA THR A 2 -28.95 -1.51 29.20
C THR A 2 -28.11 -0.70 28.21
N VAL A 3 -26.91 -0.34 28.60
CA VAL A 3 -25.97 0.36 27.72
C VAL A 3 -25.36 -0.69 26.77
N MET A 4 -25.74 -0.60 25.51
CA MET A 4 -25.16 -1.41 24.45
C MET A 4 -23.85 -0.76 24.03
N SER A 5 -22.72 -1.42 24.31
CA SER A 5 -21.40 -1.02 23.80
C SER A 5 -21.31 -1.42 22.32
N LEU A 6 -21.27 -0.46 21.42
CA LEU A 6 -20.98 -0.70 20.00
C LEU A 6 -19.48 -0.59 19.78
N ALA A 7 -18.85 -1.73 19.51
CA ALA A 7 -17.52 -1.75 18.89
C ALA A 7 -17.71 -1.63 17.37
N VAL A 8 -17.36 -0.48 16.78
CA VAL A 8 -17.47 -0.25 15.33
C VAL A 8 -16.06 -0.46 14.72
N SER A 9 -15.92 -1.49 13.90
CA SER A 9 -14.76 -1.64 13.01
C SER A 9 -14.96 -0.79 11.75
N SER A 10 -13.91 -0.31 11.14
CA SER A 10 -13.91 0.64 10.01
C SER A 10 -14.71 0.20 8.78
N THR A 11 -15.01 -1.09 8.64
CA THR A 11 -15.82 -1.67 7.56
C THR A 11 -17.33 -1.45 7.71
N THR A 12 -17.82 -0.88 8.83
CA THR A 12 -19.26 -0.82 9.13
C THR A 12 -19.91 0.55 8.86
N ALA A 13 -19.15 1.57 8.49
CA ALA A 13 -19.70 2.92 8.33
C ALA A 13 -20.70 3.03 7.17
N ALA A 14 -20.45 2.39 6.04
CA ALA A 14 -21.38 2.38 4.89
C ALA A 14 -22.62 1.52 5.14
N SER A 15 -22.48 0.41 5.88
CA SER A 15 -23.58 -0.49 6.24
C SER A 15 -24.49 0.09 7.35
N ALA A 16 -23.94 0.88 8.27
CA ALA A 16 -24.71 1.52 9.34
C ALA A 16 -25.66 2.60 8.81
N ALA A 17 -25.24 3.36 7.79
CA ALA A 17 -26.08 4.38 7.16
C ALA A 17 -27.31 3.77 6.45
N SER A 18 -27.18 2.57 5.88
CA SER A 18 -28.29 1.85 5.23
C SER A 18 -29.26 1.20 6.21
N PHE A 19 -28.79 0.80 7.40
CA PHE A 19 -29.63 0.13 8.40
C PHE A 19 -30.54 1.10 9.17
N VAL A 20 -30.10 2.34 9.39
CA VAL A 20 -30.89 3.37 10.10
C VAL A 20 -32.05 3.88 9.24
N GLY A 21 -31.95 3.80 7.89
CA GLY A 21 -32.98 4.26 6.97
C GLY A 21 -34.22 3.37 6.85
N SER A 22 -34.20 2.12 7.31
CA SER A 22 -35.26 1.14 7.04
C SER A 22 -36.14 0.75 8.25
N SER A 23 -35.93 1.27 9.45
CA SER A 23 -36.59 0.75 10.67
C SER A 23 -37.26 1.78 11.56
N PHE A 24 -37.41 3.05 11.18
CA PHE A 24 -38.05 4.07 12.01
C PHE A 24 -39.14 4.80 11.25
N GLU A 25 -40.39 4.32 11.37
CA GLU A 25 -41.59 5.11 11.11
C GLU A 25 -42.11 5.74 12.43
N ALA A 26 -42.07 7.07 12.41
CA ALA A 26 -42.94 8.08 13.01
C ALA A 26 -43.32 8.00 14.50
N ASN A 27 -42.84 8.94 15.27
CA ASN A 27 -43.65 10.01 15.93
C ASN A 27 -42.74 10.83 16.88
N GLY A 28 -42.62 12.13 16.61
CA GLY A 28 -42.15 13.12 17.59
C GLY A 28 -40.66 13.22 17.81
N THR A 29 -39.81 13.32 16.77
CA THR A 29 -38.38 13.03 16.87
C THR A 29 -37.45 14.01 16.16
N GLY A 30 -37.82 15.26 15.97
CA GLY A 30 -36.90 16.26 15.38
C GLY A 30 -35.58 16.41 16.14
N ASP A 31 -35.62 16.32 17.47
CA ASP A 31 -34.43 16.45 18.33
C ASP A 31 -33.50 15.23 18.31
N ILE A 32 -34.05 14.02 18.32
CA ILE A 32 -33.25 12.79 18.36
C ILE A 32 -32.46 12.58 17.03
N PHE A 33 -33.07 12.94 15.92
CA PHE A 33 -32.38 12.88 14.63
C PHE A 33 -31.25 13.89 14.53
N SER A 34 -31.40 15.07 15.09
CA SER A 34 -30.34 16.06 15.16
C SER A 34 -29.19 15.58 16.05
N GLU A 35 -29.51 15.09 17.26
CA GLU A 35 -28.49 14.55 18.18
C GLU A 35 -27.74 13.33 17.60
N ILE A 36 -28.44 12.42 16.89
CA ILE A 36 -27.81 11.28 16.23
C ILE A 36 -26.96 11.75 15.06
N LYS A 37 -27.41 12.71 14.27
CA LYS A 37 -26.64 13.29 13.17
C LYS A 37 -25.36 13.95 13.69
N ASP A 38 -25.47 14.75 14.75
CA ASP A 38 -24.33 15.43 15.38
C ASP A 38 -23.35 14.43 16.02
N ALA A 39 -23.87 13.34 16.62
CA ALA A 39 -23.03 12.25 17.14
C ALA A 39 -22.32 11.48 16.01
N ILE A 40 -23.01 11.17 14.92
CA ILE A 40 -22.42 10.54 13.73
C ILE A 40 -21.40 11.48 13.10
N GLN A 41 -21.70 12.76 12.94
CA GLN A 41 -20.76 13.75 12.42
C GLN A 41 -19.51 13.85 13.30
N SER A 42 -19.67 13.89 14.63
CA SER A 42 -18.55 13.90 15.58
C SER A 42 -17.71 12.61 15.52
N VAL A 43 -18.31 11.46 15.23
CA VAL A 43 -17.59 10.19 15.02
C VAL A 43 -16.89 10.20 13.68
N LEU A 44 -17.54 10.68 12.61
CA LEU A 44 -16.92 10.81 11.28
C LEU A 44 -15.74 11.79 11.30
N GLU A 45 -15.89 12.92 12.01
CA GLU A 45 -14.79 13.87 12.21
C GLU A 45 -13.62 13.26 12.99
N LYS A 46 -13.89 12.46 14.03
CA LYS A 46 -12.86 11.74 14.79
C LYS A 46 -12.19 10.62 14.00
N LEU A 47 -12.88 10.06 13.02
CA LEU A 47 -12.36 9.05 12.11
C LEU A 47 -11.76 9.68 10.82
N GLY A 48 -11.77 11.02 10.71
CA GLY A 48 -11.28 11.71 9.51
C GLY A 48 -12.16 11.57 8.28
N LEU A 49 -13.40 11.10 8.45
CA LEU A 49 -14.37 10.88 7.37
C LEU A 49 -15.38 12.04 7.22
N GLY A 50 -15.23 13.11 8.01
CA GLY A 50 -16.04 14.32 7.91
C GLY A 50 -15.41 15.31 6.92
N ASP A 51 -16.17 15.80 5.95
CA ASP A 51 -15.87 16.89 5.02
C ASP A 51 -14.59 16.79 4.14
N GLY A 52 -14.03 15.59 3.99
CA GLY A 52 -12.90 15.38 3.07
C GLY A 52 -11.57 16.01 3.54
N ARG A 53 -11.51 16.46 4.78
CA ARG A 53 -10.27 16.98 5.37
C ARG A 53 -9.64 15.88 6.23
N ALA A 54 -8.43 15.45 5.84
CA ALA A 54 -7.65 14.53 6.66
C ALA A 54 -7.53 15.05 8.10
N PRO A 55 -7.65 14.18 9.15
CA PRO A 55 -7.44 14.61 10.53
C PRO A 55 -6.05 15.22 10.67
N ALA A 56 -5.94 16.32 11.42
CA ALA A 56 -4.64 16.90 11.71
C ALA A 56 -3.77 15.82 12.41
N PRO A 57 -2.54 15.57 11.96
CA PRO A 57 -1.66 14.59 12.56
C PRO A 57 -1.50 14.88 14.06
N GLN A 58 -1.66 13.85 14.89
CA GLN A 58 -1.56 13.99 16.35
C GLN A 58 -0.10 14.16 16.82
N ASP A 59 0.86 14.04 15.92
CA ASP A 59 2.31 14.10 16.14
C ASP A 59 2.95 15.48 15.90
N GLY A 60 2.15 16.49 15.59
CA GLY A 60 2.59 17.87 15.39
C GLY A 60 3.13 18.17 13.98
N ARG A 61 3.17 17.20 13.07
CA ARG A 61 3.48 17.43 11.65
C ARG A 61 2.31 18.09 10.93
N THR A 62 2.54 18.69 9.79
CA THR A 62 1.54 19.43 8.99
C THR A 62 1.36 18.80 7.62
N LEU A 63 0.13 18.46 7.23
CA LEU A 63 -0.18 18.05 5.87
C LEU A 63 0.02 19.25 4.92
N VAL A 64 0.87 19.06 3.92
CA VAL A 64 1.21 20.05 2.90
C VAL A 64 0.35 19.89 1.66
N GLU A 65 0.26 18.64 1.16
CA GLU A 65 -0.47 18.29 -0.05
C GLU A 65 -0.92 16.84 0.02
N SER A 66 -1.98 16.49 -0.71
CA SER A 66 -2.43 15.11 -0.87
C SER A 66 -3.06 14.89 -2.25
N GLU A 67 -2.93 13.68 -2.77
CA GLU A 67 -3.56 13.22 -3.99
C GLU A 67 -4.05 11.79 -3.80
N ASN A 68 -5.31 11.53 -4.15
CA ASN A 68 -5.91 10.20 -4.09
C ASN A 68 -6.00 9.61 -5.49
N ALA A 69 -6.04 8.28 -5.57
CA ALA A 69 -6.20 7.53 -6.82
C ALA A 69 -5.16 7.89 -7.88
N VAL A 70 -3.89 7.97 -7.46
CA VAL A 70 -2.77 8.33 -8.33
C VAL A 70 -2.63 7.34 -9.47
N THR A 71 -2.39 7.87 -10.68
CA THR A 71 -2.00 7.03 -11.82
C THR A 71 -0.48 6.90 -11.84
N ALA A 72 0.02 5.69 -11.67
CA ALA A 72 1.46 5.41 -11.66
C ALA A 72 1.99 5.23 -13.10
N ASP A 73 2.83 6.15 -13.53
CA ASP A 73 3.49 6.15 -14.83
C ASP A 73 4.92 5.55 -14.72
N PRO A 74 5.52 5.03 -15.80
CA PRO A 74 5.00 4.95 -17.18
C PRO A 74 4.03 3.79 -17.46
N LEU A 75 3.81 2.86 -16.51
CA LEU A 75 2.92 1.71 -16.74
C LEU A 75 1.43 2.10 -16.84
N GLY A 76 1.06 3.32 -16.44
CA GLY A 76 -0.30 3.84 -16.53
C GLY A 76 -1.28 3.13 -15.60
N VAL A 77 -0.81 2.66 -14.45
CA VAL A 77 -1.64 1.98 -13.44
C VAL A 77 -2.56 2.99 -12.80
N LYS A 78 -3.85 2.84 -12.96
CA LYS A 78 -4.85 3.74 -12.38
C LYS A 78 -5.13 3.36 -10.94
N ASP A 79 -5.36 4.37 -10.09
CA ASP A 79 -5.67 4.15 -8.67
C ASP A 79 -4.63 3.25 -7.99
N ALA A 80 -3.35 3.50 -8.29
CA ALA A 80 -2.25 2.66 -7.83
C ALA A 80 -2.00 2.83 -6.33
N TYR A 81 -2.13 4.05 -5.84
CA TYR A 81 -1.91 4.45 -4.44
C TYR A 81 -2.43 5.86 -4.20
N ASP A 82 -2.41 6.28 -2.93
CA ASP A 82 -2.64 7.66 -2.51
C ASP A 82 -1.34 8.28 -1.99
N LEU A 83 -1.18 9.60 -2.15
CA LEU A 83 -0.03 10.37 -1.68
C LEU A 83 -0.44 11.37 -0.60
N GLN A 84 0.40 11.48 0.45
CA GLN A 84 0.27 12.51 1.48
C GLN A 84 1.66 13.05 1.83
N LEU A 85 1.88 14.34 1.59
CA LEU A 85 3.13 15.01 1.94
C LEU A 85 2.97 15.77 3.26
N TYR A 86 3.78 15.41 4.22
CA TYR A 86 3.82 16.06 5.53
C TYR A 86 5.10 16.87 5.69
N ARG A 87 4.99 18.04 6.33
CA ARG A 87 6.12 18.75 6.89
C ARG A 87 6.28 18.36 8.34
N GLU A 88 7.46 17.86 8.70
CA GLU A 88 7.82 17.42 10.02
C GLU A 88 8.17 18.60 10.92
N VAL A 89 8.13 18.38 12.25
CA VAL A 89 8.44 19.40 13.25
C VAL A 89 9.88 19.92 13.13
N ASN A 90 10.81 19.08 12.69
CA ASN A 90 12.22 19.41 12.48
C ASN A 90 12.49 20.18 11.17
N GLY A 91 11.47 20.37 10.33
CA GLY A 91 11.57 21.07 9.05
C GLY A 91 11.80 20.17 7.83
N ASP A 92 12.05 18.87 8.01
CA ASP A 92 12.07 17.88 6.94
C ASP A 92 10.67 17.59 6.42
N TYR A 93 10.58 16.70 5.44
CA TYR A 93 9.31 16.26 4.85
C TYR A 93 9.26 14.74 4.77
N THR A 94 8.04 14.20 4.91
CA THR A 94 7.73 12.79 4.66
C THR A 94 6.66 12.70 3.60
N LEU A 95 6.96 12.00 2.50
CA LEU A 95 5.97 11.60 1.51
C LEU A 95 5.49 10.19 1.85
N GLU A 96 4.28 10.09 2.35
CA GLU A 96 3.61 8.81 2.58
C GLU A 96 2.94 8.33 1.29
N VAL A 97 3.21 7.08 0.92
CA VAL A 97 2.52 6.35 -0.14
C VAL A 97 1.59 5.34 0.52
N HIS A 98 0.30 5.58 0.44
CA HIS A 98 -0.72 4.70 1.02
C HIS A 98 -1.24 3.73 -0.03
N MET A 99 -1.17 2.44 0.24
CA MET A 99 -1.61 1.39 -0.68
C MET A 99 -2.37 0.30 0.06
N GLY A 100 -3.60 0.04 -0.38
CA GLY A 100 -4.41 -1.09 0.07
C GLY A 100 -4.14 -2.32 -0.79
N ILE A 101 -3.87 -3.46 -0.17
CA ILE A 101 -3.59 -4.73 -0.84
C ILE A 101 -4.51 -5.82 -0.30
N ASP A 102 -5.30 -6.42 -1.19
CA ASP A 102 -6.06 -7.64 -0.90
C ASP A 102 -5.26 -8.87 -1.34
N PHE A 103 -4.95 -9.75 -0.37
CA PHE A 103 -4.29 -11.02 -0.65
C PHE A 103 -5.29 -12.16 -0.82
N ASP A 104 -5.19 -12.88 -1.94
CA ASP A 104 -5.91 -14.13 -2.18
C ASP A 104 -4.91 -15.30 -2.20
N PHE A 105 -4.94 -16.13 -1.17
CA PHE A 105 -4.02 -17.24 -0.98
C PHE A 105 -4.46 -18.49 -1.75
N LYS A 106 -3.70 -18.87 -2.76
CA LYS A 106 -3.95 -20.02 -3.63
C LYS A 106 -3.18 -21.25 -3.18
N GLU A 107 -3.84 -22.42 -3.25
CA GLU A 107 -3.15 -23.70 -3.10
C GLU A 107 -2.08 -23.86 -4.18
N GLY A 108 -0.99 -24.53 -3.81
CA GLY A 108 0.06 -24.91 -4.73
C GLY A 108 0.14 -26.41 -4.94
N THR A 109 1.15 -26.81 -5.71
CA THR A 109 1.45 -28.21 -5.94
C THR A 109 2.96 -28.43 -5.76
N ASP A 110 3.34 -29.39 -4.95
CA ASP A 110 4.73 -29.77 -4.80
C ASP A 110 5.27 -30.50 -6.06
N PRO A 111 6.60 -30.63 -6.22
CA PRO A 111 7.17 -31.30 -7.38
C PRO A 111 6.77 -32.79 -7.54
N SER A 112 6.22 -33.44 -6.49
CA SER A 112 5.70 -34.81 -6.55
C SER A 112 4.21 -34.88 -6.89
N GLY A 113 3.53 -33.76 -7.02
CA GLY A 113 2.10 -33.63 -7.31
C GLY A 113 1.20 -33.57 -6.08
N GLY A 114 1.77 -33.41 -4.88
CA GLY A 114 1.01 -33.21 -3.64
C GLY A 114 0.47 -31.79 -3.53
N ALA A 115 -0.76 -31.63 -3.03
CA ALA A 115 -1.33 -30.30 -2.77
C ALA A 115 -0.62 -29.61 -1.60
N LEU A 116 -0.28 -28.35 -1.78
CA LEU A 116 0.29 -27.47 -0.77
C LEU A 116 -0.78 -26.46 -0.35
N GLN A 117 -1.23 -26.55 0.89
CA GLN A 117 -2.25 -25.69 1.44
C GLN A 117 -1.64 -24.65 2.40
N TRP A 118 -2.34 -23.53 2.53
CA TRP A 118 -2.00 -22.50 3.49
C TRP A 118 -2.69 -22.76 4.83
N THR A 119 -1.95 -22.57 5.91
CA THR A 119 -2.53 -22.38 7.24
C THR A 119 -2.71 -20.89 7.52
N ASP A 120 -3.63 -20.51 8.40
CA ASP A 120 -3.83 -19.12 8.79
C ASP A 120 -2.55 -18.47 9.35
N GLN A 121 -1.73 -19.25 10.09
CA GLN A 121 -0.45 -18.76 10.60
C GLN A 121 0.54 -18.45 9.47
N GLU A 122 0.61 -19.27 8.42
CA GLU A 122 1.49 -19.03 7.28
C GLU A 122 1.05 -17.84 6.46
N LYS A 123 -0.27 -17.62 6.27
CA LYS A 123 -0.80 -16.44 5.60
C LYS A 123 -0.44 -15.16 6.35
N GLN A 124 -0.64 -15.13 7.67
CA GLN A 124 -0.27 -13.98 8.50
C GLN A 124 1.24 -13.72 8.46
N ALA A 125 2.07 -14.78 8.51
CA ALA A 125 3.51 -14.67 8.39
C ALA A 125 3.91 -14.08 7.01
N PHE A 126 3.30 -14.58 5.93
CA PHE A 126 3.56 -14.06 4.58
C PHE A 126 3.22 -12.57 4.48
N MET A 127 2.05 -12.13 4.94
CA MET A 127 1.65 -10.71 4.90
C MET A 127 2.64 -9.82 5.66
N ALA A 128 3.08 -10.26 6.85
CA ALA A 128 4.09 -9.54 7.64
C ALA A 128 5.47 -9.51 6.94
N ASP A 129 5.89 -10.64 6.34
CA ASP A 129 7.16 -10.73 5.61
C ASP A 129 7.11 -9.93 4.29
N TYR A 130 5.95 -9.88 3.63
CA TYR A 130 5.73 -9.02 2.45
C TYR A 130 5.94 -7.55 2.82
N GLN A 131 5.22 -7.05 3.81
CA GLN A 131 5.37 -5.67 4.29
C GLN A 131 6.82 -5.37 4.63
N LYS A 132 7.46 -6.23 5.43
CA LYS A 132 8.85 -6.06 5.83
C LYS A 132 9.82 -6.04 4.63
N SER A 133 9.60 -6.89 3.62
CA SER A 133 10.47 -6.97 2.44
C SER A 133 10.34 -5.73 1.56
N VAL A 134 9.14 -5.18 1.43
CA VAL A 134 8.87 -3.93 0.72
C VAL A 134 9.48 -2.74 1.47
N GLU A 135 9.17 -2.57 2.74
CA GLU A 135 9.69 -1.48 3.57
C GLU A 135 11.23 -1.48 3.63
N ALA A 136 11.86 -2.64 3.75
CA ALA A 136 13.33 -2.73 3.80
C ALA A 136 14.01 -2.19 2.53
N VAL A 137 13.34 -2.23 1.40
CA VAL A 137 13.85 -1.77 0.10
C VAL A 137 13.46 -0.33 -0.16
N TRP A 138 12.20 0.04 0.09
CA TRP A 138 11.63 1.30 -0.39
C TRP A 138 11.59 2.41 0.66
N ASP A 139 11.43 2.08 1.96
CA ASP A 139 11.31 3.10 3.01
C ASP A 139 12.60 3.88 3.26
N GLY A 140 12.42 5.11 3.75
CA GLY A 140 13.48 6.00 4.18
C GLY A 140 14.36 6.53 3.04
N ARG A 141 14.00 6.27 1.78
CA ARG A 141 14.75 6.77 0.61
C ARG A 141 14.58 8.28 0.52
N THR A 142 15.69 9.00 0.38
CA THR A 142 15.65 10.44 0.11
C THR A 142 15.22 10.67 -1.33
N ILE A 143 14.04 11.31 -1.50
CA ILE A 143 13.47 11.64 -2.80
C ILE A 143 14.19 12.86 -3.37
N ARG A 144 14.32 13.93 -2.55
CA ARG A 144 14.96 15.20 -2.91
C ARG A 144 15.21 16.08 -1.70
N THR A 145 15.89 17.20 -1.90
CA THR A 145 15.94 18.32 -0.95
C THR A 145 14.91 19.37 -1.36
N ALA A 146 14.09 19.83 -0.42
CA ALA A 146 13.13 20.89 -0.58
C ALA A 146 13.80 22.28 -0.75
N PRO A 147 13.12 23.30 -1.31
CA PRO A 147 13.69 24.64 -1.47
C PRO A 147 14.12 25.32 -0.16
N ASP A 148 13.50 24.98 0.96
CA ASP A 148 13.84 25.47 2.30
C ASP A 148 14.98 24.67 2.98
N GLY A 149 15.53 23.67 2.31
CA GLY A 149 16.66 22.85 2.76
C GLY A 149 16.27 21.58 3.52
N GLY A 150 14.96 21.32 3.76
CA GLY A 150 14.49 20.08 4.38
C GLY A 150 14.67 18.87 3.46
N GLU A 151 15.03 17.70 4.02
CA GLU A 151 15.02 16.45 3.26
C GLU A 151 13.58 15.93 3.07
N VAL A 152 13.28 15.41 1.89
CA VAL A 152 12.02 14.71 1.62
C VAL A 152 12.30 13.21 1.54
N LYS A 153 11.68 12.44 2.45
CA LYS A 153 11.83 10.98 2.51
C LYS A 153 10.55 10.26 2.15
N LEU A 154 10.71 9.11 1.52
CA LEU A 154 9.62 8.18 1.21
C LEU A 154 9.26 7.35 2.45
N ASP A 155 7.97 7.14 2.68
CA ASP A 155 7.42 6.28 3.72
C ASP A 155 6.26 5.47 3.13
N ILE A 156 6.39 4.14 3.10
CA ILE A 156 5.38 3.24 2.52
C ILE A 156 4.39 2.82 3.60
N LYS A 157 3.10 3.03 3.35
CA LYS A 157 1.99 2.70 4.25
C LYS A 157 1.11 1.64 3.62
N LEU A 158 1.35 0.37 3.95
CA LEU A 158 0.58 -0.74 3.43
C LEU A 158 -0.58 -1.10 4.37
N ASP A 159 -1.79 -1.18 3.83
CA ASP A 159 -2.92 -1.87 4.42
C ASP A 159 -3.11 -3.20 3.69
N ALA A 160 -2.42 -4.24 4.16
CA ALA A 160 -2.30 -5.53 3.50
C ALA A 160 -3.02 -6.61 4.30
N ARG A 161 -4.09 -7.21 3.74
CA ARG A 161 -4.91 -8.25 4.41
C ARG A 161 -5.71 -9.08 3.42
N GLU A 162 -6.32 -10.17 3.90
CA GLU A 162 -7.32 -10.93 3.15
C GLU A 162 -8.68 -10.21 3.21
N SER A 163 -9.44 -10.28 2.12
CA SER A 163 -10.79 -9.74 2.00
C SER A 163 -10.90 -8.24 2.29
N LEU A 164 -9.89 -7.47 1.88
CA LEU A 164 -9.93 -6.02 1.90
C LEU A 164 -10.97 -5.55 0.86
N THR A 165 -11.68 -4.48 1.18
CA THR A 165 -12.60 -3.80 0.25
C THR A 165 -12.16 -2.37 0.06
N GLY A 166 -12.13 -1.89 -1.18
CA GLY A 166 -11.59 -0.59 -1.54
C GLY A 166 -10.06 -0.58 -1.59
N GLU A 167 -9.49 -1.75 -1.91
CA GLU A 167 -8.07 -1.96 -2.16
C GLU A 167 -7.62 -1.29 -3.47
N ASN A 168 -6.34 -0.90 -3.52
CA ASN A 168 -5.72 -0.48 -4.77
C ASN A 168 -5.28 -1.70 -5.60
N TRP A 169 -4.88 -2.81 -4.92
CA TRP A 169 -4.29 -3.97 -5.56
C TRP A 169 -4.84 -5.30 -5.05
N ASN A 170 -4.98 -6.26 -5.99
CA ASN A 170 -5.26 -7.66 -5.69
C ASN A 170 -4.03 -8.51 -5.97
N ILE A 171 -3.58 -9.30 -4.98
CA ILE A 171 -2.42 -10.17 -5.11
C ILE A 171 -2.79 -11.62 -4.83
N ASP A 172 -2.71 -12.47 -5.85
CA ASP A 172 -2.73 -13.92 -5.68
C ASP A 172 -1.39 -14.40 -5.13
N VAL A 173 -1.41 -15.19 -4.07
CA VAL A 173 -0.19 -15.78 -3.49
C VAL A 173 -0.25 -17.30 -3.58
N VAL A 174 0.52 -17.88 -4.49
CA VAL A 174 0.57 -19.32 -4.71
C VAL A 174 1.49 -19.98 -3.68
N ARG A 175 1.00 -21.02 -3.00
CA ARG A 175 1.83 -21.80 -2.08
C ARG A 175 2.88 -22.60 -2.84
N ALA A 176 4.15 -22.29 -2.66
CA ALA A 176 5.27 -23.00 -3.28
C ALA A 176 6.03 -23.85 -2.25
N ALA A 177 6.60 -24.95 -2.69
CA ALA A 177 7.54 -25.72 -1.85
C ALA A 177 8.85 -24.92 -1.65
N PRO A 178 9.60 -25.16 -0.55
CA PRO A 178 10.88 -24.51 -0.35
C PRO A 178 11.82 -24.71 -1.56
N GLY A 179 12.30 -23.60 -2.14
CA GLY A 179 13.18 -23.60 -3.31
C GLY A 179 12.49 -23.94 -4.65
N GLN A 180 11.18 -24.15 -4.66
CA GLN A 180 10.40 -24.20 -5.89
C GLN A 180 10.21 -22.77 -6.41
N PHE A 181 10.41 -22.57 -7.70
CA PHE A 181 10.14 -21.31 -8.37
C PHE A 181 8.78 -21.36 -9.05
N VAL A 182 7.91 -20.42 -8.71
CA VAL A 182 6.71 -20.08 -9.47
C VAL A 182 6.89 -18.64 -9.95
N ARG A 183 6.65 -18.39 -11.24
CA ARG A 183 6.91 -17.06 -11.79
C ARG A 183 5.99 -16.01 -11.19
N SER A 184 6.58 -14.97 -10.62
CA SER A 184 5.87 -13.76 -10.22
C SER A 184 5.64 -12.86 -11.43
N TYR A 185 4.59 -12.08 -11.41
CA TYR A 185 4.28 -11.09 -12.46
C TYR A 185 3.23 -10.11 -11.98
N MET A 186 3.18 -8.96 -12.65
CA MET A 186 2.17 -7.94 -12.44
C MET A 186 1.38 -7.65 -13.73
N MET A 187 0.10 -7.32 -13.60
CA MET A 187 -0.78 -6.87 -14.68
C MET A 187 -1.31 -5.46 -14.40
N PRO A 188 -0.63 -4.41 -14.91
CA PRO A 188 -0.92 -3.01 -14.58
C PRO A 188 -2.36 -2.59 -14.83
N SER A 189 -2.92 -3.04 -15.95
CA SER A 189 -4.28 -2.66 -16.36
C SER A 189 -5.40 -3.25 -15.49
N GLN A 190 -5.06 -4.15 -14.57
CA GLN A 190 -6.00 -4.85 -13.69
C GLN A 190 -5.71 -4.60 -12.21
N ASN A 191 -4.68 -3.83 -11.88
CA ASN A 191 -4.18 -3.67 -10.52
C ASN A 191 -4.01 -5.03 -9.82
N TYR A 192 -3.38 -5.95 -10.54
CA TYR A 192 -3.26 -7.35 -10.11
C TYR A 192 -1.81 -7.78 -10.17
N ALA A 193 -1.39 -8.56 -9.17
CA ALA A 193 -0.11 -9.27 -9.16
C ALA A 193 -0.29 -10.74 -8.78
N SER A 194 0.67 -11.57 -9.19
CA SER A 194 0.79 -12.95 -8.74
C SER A 194 2.18 -13.17 -8.17
N LEU A 195 2.22 -13.67 -6.94
CA LEU A 195 3.44 -14.00 -6.21
C LEU A 195 3.43 -15.47 -5.81
N ASP A 196 4.58 -16.01 -5.44
CA ASP A 196 4.66 -17.26 -4.69
C ASP A 196 5.09 -17.04 -3.23
N SER A 197 4.92 -18.05 -2.39
CA SER A 197 5.25 -17.97 -0.96
C SER A 197 6.75 -17.74 -0.66
N ASN A 198 7.64 -17.87 -1.65
CA ASN A 198 9.07 -17.61 -1.50
C ASN A 198 9.48 -16.20 -1.96
N ASP A 199 8.61 -15.42 -2.58
CA ASP A 199 8.94 -14.09 -3.12
C ASP A 199 9.29 -13.05 -2.06
N VAL A 200 8.92 -13.28 -0.82
CA VAL A 200 9.34 -12.45 0.32
C VAL A 200 10.79 -12.70 0.76
N LEU A 201 11.44 -13.73 0.18
CA LEU A 201 12.81 -14.09 0.49
C LEU A 201 13.78 -13.42 -0.49
N ASN A 202 14.92 -12.97 0.03
CA ASN A 202 16.01 -12.51 -0.81
C ASN A 202 16.74 -13.70 -1.46
N VAL A 203 16.66 -13.80 -2.77
CA VAL A 203 17.30 -14.87 -3.55
C VAL A 203 18.12 -14.28 -4.68
N ASN A 204 19.16 -15.01 -5.16
CA ASN A 204 19.92 -14.60 -6.32
C ASN A 204 19.07 -14.80 -7.58
N LYS A 205 18.77 -13.70 -8.28
CA LYS A 205 18.01 -13.68 -9.54
C LYS A 205 18.91 -13.65 -10.79
N GLY A 206 20.21 -13.95 -10.64
CA GLY A 206 21.16 -13.95 -11.76
C GLY A 206 22.04 -12.71 -11.87
N GLY A 207 21.97 -11.80 -10.90
CA GLY A 207 22.76 -10.56 -10.86
C GLY A 207 24.26 -10.75 -10.52
N GLY A 208 24.72 -11.99 -10.37
CA GLY A 208 26.10 -12.27 -9.96
C GLY A 208 26.25 -12.65 -8.49
N ASP A 209 27.50 -12.86 -8.05
CA ASP A 209 27.81 -13.27 -6.68
C ASP A 209 27.45 -12.15 -5.68
N GLY A 210 26.60 -12.47 -4.71
CA GLY A 210 26.18 -11.55 -3.64
C GLY A 210 25.01 -10.61 -3.98
N VAL A 211 24.57 -10.57 -5.23
CA VAL A 211 23.38 -9.82 -5.64
C VAL A 211 22.13 -10.65 -5.35
N THR A 212 21.24 -10.12 -4.55
CA THR A 212 19.97 -10.79 -4.20
C THR A 212 18.80 -9.83 -4.30
N GLN A 213 17.61 -10.39 -4.53
CA GLN A 213 16.36 -9.64 -4.67
C GLN A 213 15.21 -10.39 -4.02
N SER A 214 14.30 -9.65 -3.38
CA SER A 214 12.95 -10.13 -3.04
C SER A 214 12.04 -9.91 -4.25
N GLY A 215 11.35 -10.97 -4.69
CA GLY A 215 10.34 -10.85 -5.74
C GLY A 215 9.22 -9.88 -5.34
N ALA A 216 8.77 -9.94 -4.09
CA ALA A 216 7.75 -9.04 -3.55
C ALA A 216 8.15 -7.55 -3.67
N ALA A 217 9.41 -7.20 -3.32
CA ALA A 217 9.88 -5.82 -3.41
C ALA A 217 10.10 -5.36 -4.87
N HIS A 218 10.44 -6.29 -5.79
CA HIS A 218 10.54 -6.02 -7.22
C HIS A 218 9.14 -5.76 -7.83
N GLU A 219 8.19 -6.67 -7.61
CA GLU A 219 6.82 -6.51 -8.12
C GLU A 219 6.14 -5.25 -7.53
N PHE A 220 6.49 -4.88 -6.29
CA PHE A 220 6.06 -3.61 -5.71
C PHE A 220 6.58 -2.39 -6.49
N GLY A 221 7.78 -2.45 -7.07
CA GLY A 221 8.28 -1.41 -7.98
C GLY A 221 7.38 -1.22 -9.20
N HIS A 222 6.83 -2.29 -9.74
CA HIS A 222 5.84 -2.20 -10.81
C HIS A 222 4.50 -1.59 -10.33
N MET A 223 4.11 -1.84 -9.07
CA MET A 223 2.93 -1.19 -8.49
C MET A 223 3.13 0.33 -8.34
N LEU A 224 4.37 0.78 -8.20
CA LEU A 224 4.75 2.20 -8.24
C LEU A 224 4.86 2.76 -9.66
N GLY A 225 4.60 1.96 -10.71
CA GLY A 225 4.62 2.37 -12.13
C GLY A 225 5.91 2.08 -12.87
N LEU A 226 6.92 1.48 -12.25
CA LEU A 226 8.23 1.27 -12.86
C LEU A 226 8.23 0.08 -13.82
N GLU A 227 8.99 0.20 -14.91
CA GLU A 227 9.22 -0.88 -15.88
C GLU A 227 10.44 -1.72 -15.52
N ASP A 228 10.50 -2.95 -16.08
CA ASP A 228 11.68 -3.82 -15.98
C ASP A 228 12.88 -3.20 -16.69
N GLU A 229 14.04 -3.20 -16.05
CA GLU A 229 15.30 -2.74 -16.63
C GLU A 229 16.07 -3.87 -17.35
N TYR A 230 15.80 -5.13 -17.05
CA TYR A 230 16.48 -6.27 -17.70
C TYR A 230 15.96 -6.57 -19.11
N THR A 231 14.86 -5.99 -19.54
CA THR A 231 14.28 -6.21 -20.86
C THR A 231 14.96 -5.40 -21.97
N GLY A 232 15.93 -4.57 -21.61
CA GLY A 232 16.69 -3.69 -22.52
C GLY A 232 16.60 -2.22 -22.10
N GLY A 233 17.37 -1.38 -22.75
CA GLY A 233 17.39 0.06 -22.47
C GLY A 233 18.67 0.54 -21.79
N ALA A 234 18.62 1.74 -21.22
CA ALA A 234 19.82 2.43 -20.70
C ALA A 234 20.40 1.78 -19.41
N HIS A 235 19.61 1.00 -18.70
CA HIS A 235 19.97 0.45 -17.39
C HIS A 235 20.05 -1.08 -17.35
N VAL A 236 20.06 -1.75 -18.50
CA VAL A 236 20.09 -3.22 -18.62
C VAL A 236 21.30 -3.85 -17.92
N ASP A 237 22.41 -3.14 -17.83
CA ASP A 237 23.64 -3.61 -17.18
C ASP A 237 23.72 -3.24 -15.69
N ASP A 238 22.74 -2.53 -15.14
CA ASP A 238 22.66 -2.18 -13.71
C ASP A 238 22.04 -3.32 -12.91
N LEU A 239 22.82 -4.36 -12.66
CA LEU A 239 22.37 -5.58 -11.99
C LEU A 239 22.05 -5.37 -10.50
N ASP A 240 22.52 -4.28 -9.89
CA ASP A 240 22.21 -3.94 -8.48
C ASP A 240 20.82 -3.31 -8.34
N SER A 241 20.24 -2.82 -9.44
CA SER A 241 18.92 -2.19 -9.45
C SER A 241 17.81 -3.13 -9.01
N ILE A 242 16.85 -2.60 -8.22
CA ILE A 242 15.63 -3.32 -7.81
C ILE A 242 14.76 -3.69 -9.02
N MET A 243 14.75 -2.89 -10.08
CA MET A 243 14.00 -3.18 -11.30
C MET A 243 14.78 -4.07 -12.28
N ASN A 244 15.95 -4.59 -11.87
CA ASN A 244 16.74 -5.58 -12.58
C ASN A 244 16.88 -6.85 -11.73
N ALA A 245 18.04 -7.16 -11.17
CA ALA A 245 18.31 -8.40 -10.43
C ALA A 245 18.71 -8.16 -8.95
N GLY A 246 18.88 -6.89 -8.56
CA GLY A 246 19.35 -6.46 -7.23
C GLY A 246 18.25 -5.92 -6.33
N SER A 247 18.66 -5.15 -5.33
CA SER A 247 17.76 -4.57 -4.33
C SER A 247 18.00 -3.07 -4.10
N THR A 248 18.75 -2.42 -5.01
CA THR A 248 19.06 -0.99 -4.90
C THR A 248 17.98 -0.15 -5.56
N VAL A 249 17.37 0.74 -4.77
CA VAL A 249 16.48 1.79 -5.29
C VAL A 249 17.34 2.97 -5.73
N GLU A 250 17.36 3.23 -7.02
CA GLU A 250 18.09 4.34 -7.63
C GLU A 250 17.23 5.61 -7.67
N SER A 251 17.85 6.78 -7.78
CA SER A 251 17.14 8.05 -7.82
C SER A 251 16.13 8.14 -9.00
N ARG A 252 16.39 7.45 -10.10
CA ARG A 252 15.49 7.36 -11.25
C ARG A 252 14.16 6.68 -10.92
N HIS A 253 14.17 5.73 -9.97
CA HIS A 253 12.96 5.04 -9.52
C HIS A 253 12.04 5.96 -8.67
N LEU A 254 12.59 7.07 -8.17
CA LEU A 254 11.87 8.03 -7.33
C LEU A 254 11.54 9.33 -8.09
N GLN A 255 11.75 9.37 -9.42
CA GLN A 255 11.62 10.59 -10.21
C GLN A 255 10.20 11.15 -10.18
N ASP A 256 9.18 10.30 -10.32
CA ASP A 256 7.78 10.73 -10.32
C ASP A 256 7.37 11.32 -8.98
N PHE A 257 7.81 10.71 -7.87
CA PHE A 257 7.64 11.29 -6.53
C PHE A 257 8.37 12.63 -6.39
N SER A 258 9.60 12.74 -6.92
CA SER A 258 10.37 13.99 -6.90
C SER A 258 9.66 15.11 -7.67
N ASP A 259 9.07 14.78 -8.81
CA ASP A 259 8.35 15.73 -9.66
C ASP A 259 7.03 16.16 -9.01
N TRP A 260 6.30 15.22 -8.42
CA TRP A 260 5.08 15.50 -7.66
C TRP A 260 5.37 16.41 -6.46
N VAL A 261 6.37 16.06 -5.63
CA VAL A 261 6.80 16.88 -4.48
C VAL A 261 7.23 18.28 -4.92
N SER A 262 7.90 18.41 -6.09
CA SER A 262 8.32 19.71 -6.63
C SER A 262 7.13 20.63 -6.93
N GLN A 263 5.99 20.08 -7.23
CA GLN A 263 4.75 20.82 -7.47
C GLN A 263 4.08 21.20 -6.16
N ALA A 264 4.13 20.33 -5.17
CA ALA A 264 3.51 20.50 -3.86
C ALA A 264 4.20 21.58 -3.00
N ILE A 265 5.53 21.71 -3.08
CA ILE A 265 6.33 22.65 -2.27
C ILE A 265 6.98 23.76 -3.12
N ARG A 266 6.16 24.51 -3.83
CA ARG A 266 6.58 25.70 -4.61
C ARG A 266 6.66 26.97 -3.77
#